data_767684383e368ca957abfaf15752d979
#
_entry.id   767684383e368ca957abfaf15752d979
#
_cell.length_a   1.000
_cell.length_b   1.000
_cell.length_c   1.000
_cell.angle_alpha   90.00
_cell.angle_beta   90.00
_cell.angle_gamma   90.00
#
_symmetry.space_group_name_H-M   'P 1'
#
loop_
_entity.id
_entity.type
_entity.pdbx_description
1 polymer ?
#
loop_
_entity_poly.entity_id
_entity_poly.type
_entity_poly.pdbx_seq_one_letter_code
_entity_poly.pdbx_strand_id
1 'polypeptide(L)'
;MDMNNESENELPSIQLKIERRSSHPWIFQKMVEKPRGNTGRVANGCIVNVVERDGKWVGRGLYNAHSRIALRILTAKQDEAIDRQFFSRKIQQAYQLRQEILQLNRVTDAYRLIHSEADGLSGLVVDRFADCWVLEFFASGMYYLRETIQSVLLDLAPQSNFYWFAEDHVCKQESFDCRSPAPPEPFLIQENGLKFRVAPGSKHKTGFFLDQRDNRRRLSQFCSGKTVLDLCCNSGGFGIYAKTLGKAQEVTGIDLDEQVLTLAKQNAQLNQATIRYIQADLFTWLRDIAPSGRTFDVVILDPAKLTRDRESVDQALRKYRDMNRLAMQAVAPGGILLTCSCTGLVSEADFLDMVRQAAWQAGREALVFQICGAASDHPFMLHASEGRYLKAVFCRIL
;
A
#
# COMPACT_ATOMS: atom_id res chain seq x y z
N MET A 1 42.80 -39.82 11.75
CA MET A 1 43.12 -38.68 10.85
C MET A 1 41.79 -38.05 10.47
N ASP A 2 41.44 -37.09 11.26
CA ASP A 2 40.18 -36.33 11.09
C ASP A 2 40.27 -35.42 9.88
N MET A 3 39.35 -35.59 8.97
CA MET A 3 39.10 -34.62 7.91
C MET A 3 37.65 -34.13 8.01
N ASN A 4 37.37 -33.38 9.08
CA ASN A 4 36.22 -32.48 9.13
C ASN A 4 36.72 -31.09 8.74
N ASN A 5 36.66 -30.79 7.45
CA ASN A 5 36.79 -29.44 6.93
C ASN A 5 35.44 -29.05 6.34
N GLU A 6 34.47 -28.79 7.22
CA GLU A 6 33.32 -27.99 6.86
C GLU A 6 33.84 -26.56 6.70
N SER A 7 34.17 -26.17 5.49
CA SER A 7 34.34 -24.78 5.13
C SER A 7 32.99 -24.09 5.37
N GLU A 8 32.89 -23.36 6.48
CA GLU A 8 31.84 -22.35 6.67
C GLU A 8 31.77 -21.52 5.38
N ASN A 9 30.68 -21.65 4.63
CA ASN A 9 30.45 -20.88 3.40
C ASN A 9 30.31 -19.42 3.80
N GLU A 10 31.43 -18.70 3.84
CA GLU A 10 31.46 -17.28 4.15
C GLU A 10 30.61 -16.51 3.14
N LEU A 11 29.58 -15.77 3.62
CA LEU A 11 28.69 -15.00 2.76
C LEU A 11 29.48 -14.03 1.89
N PRO A 12 29.14 -13.89 0.60
CA PRO A 12 29.81 -12.93 -0.27
C PRO A 12 29.72 -11.53 0.33
N SER A 13 30.80 -10.75 0.20
CA SER A 13 30.88 -9.38 0.69
C SER A 13 30.81 -8.39 -0.46
N ILE A 14 29.96 -7.38 -0.32
CA ILE A 14 29.80 -6.27 -1.29
C ILE A 14 30.32 -4.99 -0.66
N GLN A 15 31.24 -4.33 -1.36
CA GLN A 15 31.83 -3.07 -0.94
C GLN A 15 31.09 -1.88 -1.53
N LEU A 16 30.90 -0.83 -0.72
CA LEU A 16 30.34 0.44 -1.13
C LEU A 16 31.46 1.37 -1.69
N LYS A 17 31.08 2.25 -2.63
CA LYS A 17 31.95 3.32 -3.14
C LYS A 17 32.05 4.51 -2.20
N ILE A 18 31.12 4.62 -1.28
CA ILE A 18 30.89 5.79 -0.42
C ILE A 18 30.84 5.36 1.05
N GLU A 19 31.10 6.32 1.93
CA GLU A 19 30.71 6.25 3.33
C GLU A 19 29.20 6.38 3.46
N ARG A 20 28.58 5.55 4.29
CA ARG A 20 27.13 5.58 4.49
C ARG A 20 26.73 6.58 5.57
N ARG A 21 25.92 7.58 5.17
CA ARG A 21 25.41 8.63 6.07
C ARG A 21 23.92 8.50 6.40
N SER A 22 23.30 7.38 6.05
CA SER A 22 21.86 7.14 6.22
C SER A 22 21.60 5.73 6.72
N SER A 23 20.63 5.58 7.62
CA SER A 23 20.09 4.30 8.07
C SER A 23 19.02 3.71 7.15
N HIS A 24 18.72 4.38 6.02
CA HIS A 24 17.77 3.89 5.02
C HIS A 24 18.18 2.50 4.52
N PRO A 25 17.29 1.48 4.47
CA PRO A 25 17.68 0.13 4.09
C PRO A 25 18.10 -0.01 2.62
N TRP A 26 17.76 0.96 1.76
CA TRP A 26 18.10 0.91 0.32
C TRP A 26 19.47 1.50 0.04
N ILE A 27 20.26 0.76 -0.73
CA ILE A 27 21.52 1.25 -1.30
C ILE A 27 21.42 1.10 -2.82
N PHE A 28 21.54 2.24 -3.51
CA PHE A 28 21.35 2.29 -4.95
C PHE A 28 22.59 1.79 -5.71
N GLN A 29 22.39 1.27 -6.92
CA GLN A 29 23.41 0.66 -7.77
C GLN A 29 24.65 1.56 -7.97
N LYS A 30 24.48 2.89 -8.11
CA LYS A 30 25.58 3.85 -8.24
C LYS A 30 26.51 3.93 -7.02
N MET A 31 26.03 3.47 -5.86
CA MET A 31 26.75 3.50 -4.57
C MET A 31 27.53 2.23 -4.29
N VAL A 32 27.40 1.20 -5.16
CA VAL A 32 27.98 -0.15 -4.96
C VAL A 32 29.18 -0.34 -5.90
N GLU A 33 30.32 -0.84 -5.36
CA GLU A 33 31.44 -1.30 -6.19
C GLU A 33 31.01 -2.54 -6.99
N LYS A 34 31.51 -2.63 -8.24
CA LYS A 34 31.35 -3.89 -8.97
C LYS A 34 32.19 -4.94 -8.28
N PRO A 35 31.64 -6.13 -7.97
CA PRO A 35 32.41 -7.22 -7.38
C PRO A 35 33.68 -7.49 -8.19
N ARG A 36 34.86 -7.36 -7.56
CA ARG A 36 36.17 -7.62 -8.18
C ARG A 36 36.69 -8.97 -7.70
N GLY A 37 37.28 -9.75 -8.59
CA GLY A 37 38.07 -10.91 -8.24
C GLY A 37 37.37 -12.26 -8.37
N ASN A 38 38.12 -13.32 -8.01
CA ASN A 38 37.81 -14.75 -8.15
C ASN A 38 36.63 -15.28 -7.31
N THR A 39 35.94 -14.40 -6.57
CA THR A 39 34.64 -14.73 -5.98
C THR A 39 33.62 -14.75 -7.12
N GLY A 40 33.14 -15.92 -7.48
CA GLY A 40 32.20 -16.14 -8.56
C GLY A 40 31.09 -15.11 -8.59
N ARG A 41 30.46 -14.90 -9.75
CA ARG A 41 29.41 -13.92 -9.95
C ARG A 41 28.36 -14.03 -8.84
N VAL A 42 28.29 -13.01 -7.95
CA VAL A 42 27.30 -12.97 -6.86
C VAL A 42 25.90 -13.02 -7.47
N ALA A 43 25.12 -14.03 -7.11
CA ALA A 43 23.79 -14.23 -7.70
C ALA A 43 22.81 -13.13 -7.24
N ASN A 44 21.89 -12.75 -8.11
CA ASN A 44 20.82 -11.83 -7.74
C ASN A 44 19.89 -12.49 -6.71
N GLY A 45 19.48 -11.71 -5.72
CA GLY A 45 18.60 -12.16 -4.65
C GLY A 45 19.31 -12.90 -3.50
N CYS A 46 20.62 -13.12 -3.58
CA CYS A 46 21.35 -13.76 -2.48
C CYS A 46 21.57 -12.83 -1.29
N ILE A 47 21.80 -13.44 -0.12
CA ILE A 47 22.21 -12.73 1.10
C ILE A 47 23.71 -12.42 1.00
N VAL A 48 24.07 -11.17 1.33
CA VAL A 48 25.43 -10.66 1.29
C VAL A 48 25.78 -9.88 2.55
N ASN A 49 27.05 -9.87 2.91
CA ASN A 49 27.62 -8.90 3.83
C ASN A 49 27.88 -7.58 3.09
N VAL A 50 27.73 -6.45 3.75
CA VAL A 50 27.95 -5.13 3.15
C VAL A 50 28.94 -4.35 4.00
N VAL A 51 29.98 -3.81 3.36
CA VAL A 51 31.03 -3.03 4.01
C VAL A 51 31.24 -1.70 3.25
N GLU A 52 31.70 -0.69 3.97
CA GLU A 52 32.13 0.58 3.37
C GLU A 52 33.46 0.42 2.61
N ARG A 53 33.90 1.49 1.98
CA ARG A 53 35.15 1.51 1.19
C ARG A 53 36.39 1.15 2.01
N ASP A 54 36.41 1.50 3.28
CA ASP A 54 37.48 1.23 4.26
C ASP A 54 37.36 -0.12 4.97
N GLY A 55 36.35 -0.92 4.60
CA GLY A 55 36.07 -2.25 5.21
C GLY A 55 35.16 -2.18 6.44
N LYS A 56 34.71 -1.01 6.88
CA LYS A 56 33.78 -0.87 8.00
C LYS A 56 32.45 -1.57 7.71
N TRP A 57 31.95 -2.29 8.70
CA TRP A 57 30.68 -2.99 8.61
C TRP A 57 29.49 -2.04 8.43
N VAL A 58 28.60 -2.36 7.46
CA VAL A 58 27.35 -1.65 7.19
C VAL A 58 26.14 -2.48 7.60
N GLY A 59 26.16 -3.78 7.26
CA GLY A 59 25.03 -4.66 7.52
C GLY A 59 25.02 -5.89 6.63
N ARG A 60 23.95 -6.66 6.74
CA ARG A 60 23.67 -7.84 5.92
C ARG A 60 22.33 -7.68 5.25
N GLY A 61 22.19 -8.11 4.00
CA GLY A 61 20.95 -7.93 3.27
C GLY A 61 20.94 -8.63 1.92
N LEU A 62 19.98 -8.29 1.08
CA LEU A 62 19.76 -8.87 -0.24
C LEU A 62 20.47 -8.05 -1.31
N TYR A 63 21.12 -8.72 -2.24
CA TYR A 63 21.82 -8.11 -3.37
C TYR A 63 21.11 -8.39 -4.69
N ASN A 64 21.04 -7.37 -5.55
CA ASN A 64 20.57 -7.51 -6.92
C ASN A 64 21.30 -6.53 -7.84
N ALA A 65 22.10 -7.06 -8.76
CA ALA A 65 22.88 -6.25 -9.71
C ALA A 65 22.02 -5.54 -10.77
N HIS A 66 20.82 -6.04 -11.07
CA HIS A 66 19.90 -5.45 -12.07
C HIS A 66 19.01 -4.37 -11.51
N SER A 67 18.71 -4.45 -10.20
CA SER A 67 17.81 -3.49 -9.56
C SER A 67 18.47 -2.11 -9.40
N ARG A 68 17.69 -1.05 -9.51
CA ARG A 68 18.12 0.30 -9.09
C ARG A 68 18.50 0.33 -7.61
N ILE A 69 17.80 -0.47 -6.78
CA ILE A 69 18.12 -0.70 -5.37
C ILE A 69 18.98 -1.95 -5.31
N ALA A 70 20.30 -1.77 -5.45
CA ALA A 70 21.24 -2.90 -5.54
C ALA A 70 21.35 -3.70 -4.23
N LEU A 71 21.14 -3.05 -3.09
CA LEU A 71 21.17 -3.70 -1.78
C LEU A 71 19.98 -3.27 -0.93
N ARG A 72 19.38 -4.23 -0.25
CA ARG A 72 18.34 -4.05 0.75
C ARG A 72 18.85 -4.59 2.08
N ILE A 73 19.28 -3.70 2.97
CA ILE A 73 19.81 -4.07 4.29
C ILE A 73 18.65 -4.59 5.15
N LEU A 74 18.82 -5.78 5.71
CA LEU A 74 17.84 -6.42 6.60
C LEU A 74 18.28 -6.35 8.06
N THR A 75 19.59 -6.36 8.32
CA THR A 75 20.14 -6.19 9.66
C THR A 75 21.47 -5.43 9.63
N ALA A 76 21.70 -4.60 10.64
CA ALA A 76 22.99 -3.96 10.90
C ALA A 76 23.87 -4.77 11.88
N LYS A 77 23.33 -5.81 12.52
CA LYS A 77 24.07 -6.66 13.46
C LYS A 77 24.93 -7.64 12.69
N GLN A 78 26.21 -7.71 13.03
CA GLN A 78 27.19 -8.54 12.35
C GLN A 78 27.03 -10.03 12.68
N ASP A 79 26.62 -10.32 13.89
CA ASP A 79 26.39 -11.66 14.44
C ASP A 79 25.00 -12.24 14.12
N GLU A 80 24.14 -11.47 13.42
CA GLU A 80 22.78 -11.88 13.12
C GLU A 80 22.68 -12.54 11.75
N ALA A 81 22.40 -13.85 11.70
CA ALA A 81 22.09 -14.57 10.47
C ALA A 81 20.70 -14.20 9.94
N ILE A 82 20.53 -14.21 8.59
CA ILE A 82 19.22 -14.06 7.95
C ILE A 82 18.69 -15.46 7.65
N ASP A 83 18.15 -16.08 8.66
CA ASP A 83 17.63 -17.44 8.68
C ASP A 83 16.14 -17.46 9.10
N ARG A 84 15.59 -18.65 9.35
CA ARG A 84 14.22 -18.80 9.83
C ARG A 84 13.96 -18.07 11.16
N GLN A 85 14.94 -18.02 12.07
CA GLN A 85 14.79 -17.34 13.35
C GLN A 85 14.73 -15.83 13.17
N PHE A 86 15.52 -15.27 12.25
CA PHE A 86 15.43 -13.86 11.86
C PHE A 86 14.01 -13.51 11.38
N PHE A 87 13.45 -14.28 10.43
CA PHE A 87 12.08 -14.05 9.94
C PHE A 87 11.04 -14.24 11.05
N SER A 88 11.18 -15.26 11.88
CA SER A 88 10.28 -15.50 13.02
C SER A 88 10.23 -14.29 13.95
N ARG A 89 11.39 -13.75 14.34
CA ARG A 89 11.45 -12.56 15.20
C ARG A 89 10.82 -11.33 14.54
N LYS A 90 11.11 -11.04 13.26
CA LYS A 90 10.59 -9.90 12.54
C LYS A 90 9.07 -9.99 12.35
N ILE A 91 8.58 -11.15 11.95
CA ILE A 91 7.14 -11.41 11.74
C ILE A 91 6.40 -11.37 13.08
N GLN A 92 6.99 -11.90 14.16
CA GLN A 92 6.39 -11.82 15.49
C GLN A 92 6.29 -10.37 16.00
N GLN A 93 7.32 -9.55 15.80
CA GLN A 93 7.28 -8.12 16.15
C GLN A 93 6.17 -7.38 15.37
N ALA A 94 6.05 -7.66 14.08
CA ALA A 94 4.99 -7.08 13.26
C ALA A 94 3.59 -7.54 13.71
N TYR A 95 3.45 -8.82 14.07
CA TYR A 95 2.21 -9.40 14.60
C TYR A 95 1.82 -8.76 15.94
N GLN A 96 2.77 -8.60 16.85
CA GLN A 96 2.54 -7.92 18.14
C GLN A 96 2.03 -6.49 17.94
N LEU A 97 2.62 -5.73 17.02
CA LEU A 97 2.13 -4.39 16.71
C LEU A 97 0.65 -4.42 16.30
N ARG A 98 0.26 -5.34 15.37
CA ARG A 98 -1.10 -5.40 14.81
C ARG A 98 -2.11 -5.96 15.81
N GLN A 99 -1.74 -6.99 16.57
CA GLN A 99 -2.69 -7.73 17.40
C GLN A 99 -2.73 -7.28 18.86
N GLU A 100 -1.58 -6.93 19.44
CA GLU A 100 -1.50 -6.58 20.86
C GLU A 100 -1.61 -5.06 21.05
N ILE A 101 -0.87 -4.26 20.29
CA ILE A 101 -0.85 -2.80 20.44
C ILE A 101 -2.04 -2.16 19.72
N LEU A 102 -2.23 -2.47 18.44
CA LEU A 102 -3.32 -1.89 17.63
C LEU A 102 -4.65 -2.63 17.79
N GLN A 103 -4.65 -3.84 18.35
CA GLN A 103 -5.82 -4.68 18.63
C GLN A 103 -6.74 -4.86 17.41
N LEU A 104 -6.15 -5.06 16.23
CA LEU A 104 -6.90 -5.12 14.96
C LEU A 104 -7.90 -6.27 14.90
N ASN A 105 -7.62 -7.39 15.59
CA ASN A 105 -8.54 -8.52 15.71
C ASN A 105 -9.93 -8.18 16.29
N ARG A 106 -10.06 -7.02 16.97
CA ARG A 106 -11.35 -6.53 17.47
C ARG A 106 -12.20 -5.88 16.40
N VAL A 107 -11.59 -5.45 15.30
CA VAL A 107 -12.26 -4.64 14.28
C VAL A 107 -12.21 -5.26 12.88
N THR A 108 -11.26 -6.17 12.61
CA THR A 108 -11.11 -6.76 11.29
C THR A 108 -10.36 -8.09 11.34
N ASP A 109 -10.67 -8.98 10.40
CA ASP A 109 -9.90 -10.18 10.06
C ASP A 109 -9.01 -9.96 8.81
N ALA A 110 -8.94 -8.70 8.31
CA ALA A 110 -8.15 -8.33 7.15
C ALA A 110 -7.25 -7.12 7.46
N TYR A 111 -5.93 -7.32 7.40
CA TYR A 111 -4.94 -6.29 7.73
C TYR A 111 -3.59 -6.57 7.09
N ARG A 112 -2.78 -5.53 6.94
CA ARG A 112 -1.38 -5.65 6.53
C ARG A 112 -0.51 -6.10 7.70
N LEU A 113 0.01 -7.32 7.61
CA LEU A 113 0.94 -7.86 8.63
C LEU A 113 2.35 -7.30 8.42
N ILE A 114 2.86 -7.32 7.19
CA ILE A 114 4.20 -6.83 6.85
C ILE A 114 4.10 -5.69 5.85
N HIS A 115 4.65 -4.54 6.21
CA HIS A 115 4.74 -3.35 5.38
C HIS A 115 6.20 -3.01 5.03
N SER A 116 6.86 -3.95 4.37
CA SER A 116 8.20 -3.81 3.77
C SER A 116 9.23 -3.22 4.75
N GLU A 117 9.80 -2.06 4.44
CA GLU A 117 10.85 -1.38 5.21
C GLU A 117 10.41 -1.09 6.66
N ALA A 118 9.13 -0.83 6.87
CA ALA A 118 8.59 -0.49 8.19
C ALA A 118 8.68 -1.65 9.19
N ASP A 119 8.59 -2.88 8.70
CA ASP A 119 8.72 -4.08 9.53
C ASP A 119 10.11 -4.74 9.38
N GLY A 120 11.06 -4.04 8.72
CA GLY A 120 12.44 -4.50 8.53
C GLY A 120 12.60 -5.66 7.55
N LEU A 121 11.58 -5.91 6.69
CA LEU A 121 11.58 -6.93 5.64
C LEU A 121 11.47 -6.27 4.27
N SER A 122 12.46 -5.43 3.94
CA SER A 122 12.51 -4.63 2.72
C SER A 122 12.23 -5.44 1.47
N GLY A 123 11.19 -5.03 0.73
CA GLY A 123 10.76 -5.70 -0.49
C GLY A 123 9.74 -6.81 -0.31
N LEU A 124 9.15 -6.95 0.88
CA LEU A 124 8.06 -7.88 1.18
C LEU A 124 6.84 -7.13 1.72
N VAL A 125 5.68 -7.41 1.17
CA VAL A 125 4.38 -7.06 1.74
C VAL A 125 3.62 -8.35 2.03
N VAL A 126 2.98 -8.43 3.20
CA VAL A 126 2.09 -9.54 3.58
C VAL A 126 0.80 -8.97 4.10
N ASP A 127 -0.30 -9.27 3.40
CA ASP A 127 -1.65 -8.97 3.84
C ASP A 127 -2.34 -10.25 4.32
N ARG A 128 -3.05 -10.16 5.42
CA ARG A 128 -3.98 -11.18 5.87
C ARG A 128 -5.38 -10.84 5.41
N PHE A 129 -6.08 -11.83 4.88
CA PHE A 129 -7.50 -11.75 4.54
C PHE A 129 -8.17 -13.02 5.09
N ALA A 130 -8.84 -12.92 6.23
CA ALA A 130 -9.40 -14.06 6.95
C ALA A 130 -8.35 -15.18 7.15
N ASP A 131 -8.50 -16.33 6.48
CA ASP A 131 -7.58 -17.46 6.55
C ASP A 131 -6.57 -17.52 5.38
N CYS A 132 -6.42 -16.42 4.63
CA CYS A 132 -5.50 -16.35 3.51
C CYS A 132 -4.41 -15.31 3.75
N TRP A 133 -3.14 -15.73 3.59
CA TRP A 133 -1.99 -14.84 3.51
C TRP A 133 -1.69 -14.51 2.05
N VAL A 134 -1.67 -13.23 1.71
CA VAL A 134 -1.30 -12.74 0.39
C VAL A 134 0.06 -12.05 0.48
N LEU A 135 1.05 -12.60 -0.22
CA LEU A 135 2.41 -12.09 -0.25
C LEU A 135 2.66 -11.38 -1.58
N GLU A 136 3.09 -10.13 -1.52
CA GLU A 136 3.55 -9.37 -2.68
C GLU A 136 5.06 -9.13 -2.57
N PHE A 137 5.80 -9.53 -3.61
CA PHE A 137 7.26 -9.44 -3.64
C PHE A 137 7.71 -8.27 -4.51
N PHE A 138 8.52 -7.39 -3.92
CA PHE A 138 9.19 -6.26 -4.56
C PHE A 138 10.70 -6.45 -4.67
N ALA A 139 11.21 -7.60 -4.24
CA ALA A 139 12.62 -7.96 -4.32
C ALA A 139 12.75 -9.45 -4.63
N SER A 140 13.62 -9.78 -5.59
CA SER A 140 13.89 -11.17 -5.99
C SER A 140 14.36 -12.04 -4.81
N GLY A 141 15.19 -11.49 -3.91
CA GLY A 141 15.66 -12.23 -2.74
C GLY A 141 14.57 -12.59 -1.75
N MET A 142 13.55 -11.73 -1.56
CA MET A 142 12.38 -12.06 -0.74
C MET A 142 11.54 -13.18 -1.37
N TYR A 143 11.40 -13.18 -2.69
CA TYR A 143 10.73 -14.28 -3.39
C TYR A 143 11.46 -15.60 -3.24
N TYR A 144 12.81 -15.62 -3.30
CA TYR A 144 13.58 -16.85 -3.11
C TYR A 144 13.51 -17.39 -1.68
N LEU A 145 13.27 -16.52 -0.71
CA LEU A 145 13.08 -16.88 0.71
C LEU A 145 11.60 -17.16 1.08
N ARG A 146 10.69 -17.22 0.09
CA ARG A 146 9.24 -17.36 0.33
C ARG A 146 8.87 -18.59 1.16
N GLU A 147 9.54 -19.72 0.95
CA GLU A 147 9.24 -20.97 1.68
C GLU A 147 9.56 -20.83 3.17
N THR A 148 10.68 -20.18 3.49
CA THR A 148 11.04 -19.85 4.87
C THR A 148 10.01 -18.90 5.49
N ILE A 149 9.62 -17.85 4.75
CA ILE A 149 8.61 -16.89 5.20
C ILE A 149 7.27 -17.58 5.44
N GLN A 150 6.81 -18.42 4.49
CA GLN A 150 5.57 -19.19 4.64
C GLN A 150 5.61 -20.13 5.85
N SER A 151 6.73 -20.81 6.08
CA SER A 151 6.87 -21.69 7.25
C SER A 151 6.71 -20.96 8.58
N VAL A 152 7.18 -19.70 8.65
CA VAL A 152 7.01 -18.85 9.84
C VAL A 152 5.58 -18.34 9.97
N LEU A 153 4.92 -17.97 8.86
CA LEU A 153 3.52 -17.55 8.88
C LEU A 153 2.57 -18.69 9.30
N LEU A 154 2.92 -19.94 8.96
CA LEU A 154 2.19 -21.13 9.44
C LEU A 154 2.29 -21.33 10.95
N ASP A 155 3.39 -20.91 11.60
CA ASP A 155 3.46 -20.93 13.07
C ASP A 155 2.41 -20.00 13.72
N LEU A 156 2.06 -18.88 13.03
CA LEU A 156 1.03 -17.95 13.52
C LEU A 156 -0.39 -18.44 13.21
N ALA A 157 -0.58 -19.11 12.09
CA ALA A 157 -1.89 -19.57 11.63
C ALA A 157 -1.74 -20.89 10.82
N PRO A 158 -1.74 -22.06 11.47
CA PRO A 158 -1.39 -23.35 10.86
C PRO A 158 -2.29 -23.83 9.72
N GLN A 159 -3.52 -23.34 9.65
CA GLN A 159 -4.51 -23.74 8.62
C GLN A 159 -4.69 -22.69 7.51
N SER A 160 -3.78 -21.71 7.41
CA SER A 160 -3.91 -20.64 6.44
C SER A 160 -3.54 -21.09 5.03
N ASN A 161 -4.27 -20.53 4.07
CA ASN A 161 -3.93 -20.61 2.65
C ASN A 161 -2.95 -19.52 2.28
N PHE A 162 -2.24 -19.72 1.15
CA PHE A 162 -1.27 -18.77 0.64
C PHE A 162 -1.56 -18.45 -0.82
N TYR A 163 -1.50 -17.16 -1.13
CA TYR A 163 -1.36 -16.65 -2.47
C TYR A 163 -0.16 -15.70 -2.52
N TRP A 164 0.62 -15.73 -3.61
CA TRP A 164 1.73 -14.82 -3.76
C TRP A 164 1.91 -14.40 -5.21
N PHE A 165 2.45 -13.21 -5.39
CA PHE A 165 2.71 -12.66 -6.70
C PHE A 165 3.80 -11.57 -6.64
N ALA A 166 4.29 -11.20 -7.82
CA ALA A 166 5.00 -9.95 -8.07
C ALA A 166 4.43 -9.33 -9.34
N GLU A 167 4.27 -8.02 -9.37
CA GLU A 167 3.82 -7.35 -10.60
C GLU A 167 4.88 -7.50 -11.72
N ASP A 168 4.45 -7.59 -12.98
CA ASP A 168 5.33 -7.78 -14.15
C ASP A 168 6.45 -6.75 -14.22
N HIS A 169 6.17 -5.49 -13.87
CA HIS A 169 7.17 -4.44 -13.87
C HIS A 169 8.24 -4.66 -12.79
N VAL A 170 7.89 -5.24 -11.64
CA VAL A 170 8.82 -5.61 -10.57
C VAL A 170 9.68 -6.80 -11.03
N CYS A 171 9.08 -7.82 -11.62
CA CYS A 171 9.80 -8.96 -12.18
C CYS A 171 10.87 -8.52 -13.20
N LYS A 172 10.52 -7.59 -14.10
CA LYS A 172 11.45 -6.99 -15.06
C LYS A 172 12.54 -6.17 -14.38
N GLN A 173 12.19 -5.35 -13.40
CA GLN A 173 13.11 -4.46 -12.70
C GLN A 173 14.10 -5.22 -11.80
N GLU A 174 13.65 -6.30 -11.18
CA GLU A 174 14.44 -7.16 -10.29
C GLU A 174 15.06 -8.37 -11.02
N SER A 175 14.75 -8.56 -12.32
CA SER A 175 15.25 -9.66 -13.16
C SER A 175 15.04 -11.04 -12.54
N PHE A 176 13.79 -11.36 -12.21
CA PHE A 176 13.37 -12.69 -11.75
C PHE A 176 12.01 -13.08 -12.32
N ASP A 177 11.71 -14.38 -12.28
CA ASP A 177 10.42 -14.92 -12.67
C ASP A 177 9.64 -15.34 -11.43
N CYS A 178 8.47 -14.69 -11.21
CA CYS A 178 7.58 -15.02 -10.11
C CYS A 178 6.53 -16.02 -10.56
N ARG A 179 6.63 -17.25 -10.10
CA ARG A 179 5.63 -18.28 -10.34
C ARG A 179 4.56 -18.21 -9.27
N SER A 180 3.47 -17.51 -9.57
CA SER A 180 2.31 -17.42 -8.69
C SER A 180 1.47 -18.71 -8.75
N PRO A 181 0.87 -19.15 -7.64
CA PRO A 181 -0.16 -20.19 -7.68
C PRO A 181 -1.44 -19.66 -8.35
N ALA A 182 -2.40 -20.54 -8.60
CA ALA A 182 -3.73 -20.09 -8.99
C ALA A 182 -4.31 -19.18 -7.91
N PRO A 183 -4.93 -18.04 -8.28
CA PRO A 183 -5.61 -17.20 -7.30
C PRO A 183 -6.69 -18.01 -6.56
N PRO A 184 -6.88 -17.77 -5.24
CA PRO A 184 -7.97 -18.39 -4.51
C PRO A 184 -9.33 -17.90 -5.01
N GLU A 185 -10.36 -18.74 -4.84
CA GLU A 185 -11.73 -18.29 -5.07
C GLU A 185 -12.08 -17.09 -4.17
N PRO A 186 -12.94 -16.16 -4.65
CA PRO A 186 -13.35 -15.02 -3.85
C PRO A 186 -14.01 -15.43 -2.54
N PHE A 187 -13.59 -14.83 -1.43
CA PHE A 187 -14.09 -15.11 -0.09
C PHE A 187 -14.47 -13.84 0.66
N LEU A 188 -15.01 -13.98 1.87
CA LEU A 188 -15.47 -12.86 2.68
C LEU A 188 -14.45 -12.49 3.75
N ILE A 189 -14.32 -11.18 3.98
CA ILE A 189 -13.64 -10.58 5.13
C ILE A 189 -14.61 -9.73 5.93
N GLN A 190 -14.23 -9.40 7.16
CA GLN A 190 -14.94 -8.48 8.03
C GLN A 190 -14.08 -7.26 8.37
N GLU A 191 -14.70 -6.09 8.35
CA GLU A 191 -14.07 -4.82 8.71
C GLU A 191 -15.08 -3.94 9.43
N ASN A 192 -14.84 -3.62 10.72
CA ASN A 192 -15.75 -2.81 11.55
C ASN A 192 -17.21 -3.32 11.55
N GLY A 193 -17.41 -4.64 11.53
CA GLY A 193 -18.72 -5.28 11.48
C GLY A 193 -19.36 -5.37 10.10
N LEU A 194 -18.72 -4.82 9.07
CA LEU A 194 -19.14 -4.90 7.67
C LEU A 194 -18.45 -6.06 6.97
N LYS A 195 -19.11 -6.66 5.97
CA LYS A 195 -18.61 -7.79 5.19
C LYS A 195 -18.23 -7.34 3.80
N PHE A 196 -17.06 -7.76 3.33
CA PHE A 196 -16.60 -7.50 1.98
C PHE A 196 -16.14 -8.78 1.31
N ARG A 197 -16.54 -8.96 0.05
CA ARG A 197 -16.00 -10.00 -0.82
C ARG A 197 -14.67 -9.51 -1.38
N VAL A 198 -13.63 -10.32 -1.26
CA VAL A 198 -12.30 -10.05 -1.78
C VAL A 198 -11.87 -11.15 -2.74
N ALA A 199 -11.10 -10.77 -3.74
CA ALA A 199 -10.57 -11.67 -4.77
C ALA A 199 -9.06 -11.39 -4.93
N PRO A 200 -8.18 -12.04 -4.13
CA PRO A 200 -6.74 -11.91 -4.33
C PRO A 200 -6.34 -12.33 -5.74
N GLY A 201 -5.34 -11.66 -6.32
CA GLY A 201 -4.94 -11.90 -7.71
C GLY A 201 -5.81 -11.19 -8.77
N SER A 202 -6.89 -10.50 -8.37
CA SER A 202 -7.57 -9.55 -9.23
C SER A 202 -6.65 -8.34 -9.51
N LYS A 203 -6.99 -7.52 -10.53
CA LYS A 203 -6.16 -6.37 -10.96
C LYS A 203 -5.90 -5.30 -9.87
N HIS A 204 -6.46 -5.45 -8.67
CA HIS A 204 -6.44 -4.43 -7.62
C HIS A 204 -5.61 -4.86 -6.41
N LYS A 205 -4.31 -4.54 -6.41
CA LYS A 205 -3.38 -4.81 -5.28
C LYS A 205 -3.50 -6.27 -4.81
N THR A 206 -3.46 -6.47 -3.49
CA THR A 206 -3.65 -7.78 -2.83
C THR A 206 -5.10 -8.25 -2.80
N GLY A 207 -6.10 -7.41 -3.22
CA GLY A 207 -7.51 -7.77 -3.32
C GLY A 207 -8.48 -6.79 -2.66
N PHE A 208 -8.03 -5.97 -1.71
CA PHE A 208 -8.82 -4.94 -1.02
C PHE A 208 -7.92 -3.80 -0.52
N PHE A 209 -8.47 -2.58 -0.38
CA PHE A 209 -7.72 -1.39 0.05
C PHE A 209 -7.71 -1.28 1.57
N LEU A 210 -6.89 -2.09 2.24
CA LEU A 210 -6.76 -2.11 3.70
C LEU A 210 -6.27 -0.77 4.27
N ASP A 211 -5.48 -0.04 3.50
CA ASP A 211 -4.92 1.27 3.85
C ASP A 211 -5.98 2.36 4.08
N GLN A 212 -7.18 2.20 3.51
CA GLN A 212 -8.29 3.15 3.67
C GLN A 212 -9.26 2.80 4.83
N ARG A 213 -9.05 1.72 5.58
CA ARG A 213 -9.95 1.27 6.66
C ARG A 213 -10.32 2.39 7.62
N ASP A 214 -9.31 3.07 8.16
CA ASP A 214 -9.50 4.09 9.20
C ASP A 214 -10.15 5.36 8.60
N ASN A 215 -9.83 5.68 7.34
CA ASN A 215 -10.46 6.79 6.61
C ASN A 215 -11.94 6.51 6.31
N ARG A 216 -12.30 5.28 5.91
CA ARG A 216 -13.70 4.86 5.73
C ARG A 216 -14.51 5.02 7.02
N ARG A 217 -13.96 4.51 8.14
CA ARG A 217 -14.59 4.66 9.45
C ARG A 217 -14.73 6.13 9.86
N ARG A 218 -13.70 6.92 9.62
CA ARG A 218 -13.72 8.36 9.94
C ARG A 218 -14.77 9.09 9.14
N LEU A 219 -14.84 8.86 7.83
CA LEU A 219 -15.82 9.48 6.95
C LEU A 219 -17.26 9.21 7.41
N SER A 220 -17.56 7.98 7.82
CA SER A 220 -18.92 7.59 8.23
C SER A 220 -19.50 8.49 9.34
N GLN A 221 -18.65 9.09 10.18
CA GLN A 221 -19.08 10.01 11.25
C GLN A 221 -19.73 11.30 10.74
N PHE A 222 -19.53 11.64 9.48
CA PHE A 222 -20.04 12.89 8.87
C PHE A 222 -21.25 12.66 7.94
N CYS A 223 -21.74 11.43 7.82
CA CYS A 223 -22.70 11.03 6.78
C CYS A 223 -24.16 10.97 7.24
N SER A 224 -24.47 11.12 8.54
CA SER A 224 -25.82 10.90 9.07
C SER A 224 -26.87 11.86 8.45
N GLY A 225 -27.87 11.28 7.79
CA GLY A 225 -28.94 12.01 7.09
C GLY A 225 -28.49 12.77 5.82
N LYS A 226 -27.26 12.50 5.33
CA LYS A 226 -26.62 13.23 4.24
C LYS A 226 -26.73 12.51 2.90
N THR A 227 -26.63 13.29 1.83
CA THR A 227 -26.41 12.80 0.47
C THR A 227 -24.91 12.64 0.22
N VAL A 228 -24.48 11.47 -0.23
CA VAL A 228 -23.06 11.11 -0.39
C VAL A 228 -22.76 10.73 -1.83
N LEU A 229 -21.67 11.29 -2.37
CA LEU A 229 -21.11 10.93 -3.67
C LEU A 229 -19.72 10.30 -3.48
N ASP A 230 -19.55 9.06 -3.94
CA ASP A 230 -18.30 8.29 -3.88
C ASP A 230 -17.71 8.17 -5.29
N LEU A 231 -16.73 9.01 -5.60
CA LEU A 231 -16.04 9.08 -6.89
C LEU A 231 -14.83 8.12 -6.90
N CYS A 232 -14.72 7.31 -7.95
CA CYS A 232 -13.78 6.18 -8.02
C CYS A 232 -14.05 5.16 -6.91
N CYS A 233 -15.33 4.76 -6.76
CA CYS A 233 -15.80 4.01 -5.59
C CYS A 233 -15.26 2.57 -5.49
N ASN A 234 -14.61 2.05 -6.53
CA ASN A 234 -14.05 0.71 -6.59
C ASN A 234 -15.08 -0.34 -6.09
N SER A 235 -14.70 -1.21 -5.16
CA SER A 235 -15.58 -2.24 -4.56
C SER A 235 -16.62 -1.69 -3.57
N GLY A 236 -16.84 -0.37 -3.52
CA GLY A 236 -17.88 0.30 -2.75
C GLY A 236 -17.55 0.56 -1.28
N GLY A 237 -16.27 0.46 -0.89
CA GLY A 237 -15.87 0.54 0.51
C GLY A 237 -16.36 1.80 1.24
N PHE A 238 -16.08 2.99 0.74
CA PHE A 238 -16.52 4.25 1.35
C PHE A 238 -18.05 4.40 1.34
N GLY A 239 -18.70 4.14 0.20
CA GLY A 239 -20.15 4.24 0.08
C GLY A 239 -20.90 3.30 1.04
N ILE A 240 -20.41 2.08 1.25
CA ILE A 240 -21.01 1.12 2.19
C ILE A 240 -20.88 1.62 3.62
N TYR A 241 -19.69 2.11 4.03
CA TYR A 241 -19.50 2.73 5.34
C TYR A 241 -20.41 3.95 5.55
N ALA A 242 -20.53 4.82 4.55
CA ALA A 242 -21.42 5.97 4.60
C ALA A 242 -22.88 5.55 4.80
N LYS A 243 -23.34 4.54 4.05
CA LYS A 243 -24.74 4.08 4.10
C LYS A 243 -25.07 3.35 5.40
N THR A 244 -24.19 2.48 5.86
CA THR A 244 -24.44 1.60 7.02
C THR A 244 -24.09 2.29 8.33
N LEU A 245 -22.79 2.42 8.65
CA LEU A 245 -22.32 3.01 9.90
C LEU A 245 -22.63 4.52 9.96
N GLY A 246 -22.52 5.20 8.81
CA GLY A 246 -22.79 6.63 8.69
C GLY A 246 -24.24 7.01 8.60
N LYS A 247 -25.17 6.07 8.33
CA LYS A 247 -26.60 6.31 8.18
C LYS A 247 -26.92 7.41 7.15
N ALA A 248 -26.17 7.43 6.04
CA ALA A 248 -26.43 8.37 4.94
C ALA A 248 -27.83 8.19 4.37
N GLN A 249 -28.51 9.28 4.02
CA GLN A 249 -29.82 9.26 3.40
C GLN A 249 -29.74 8.60 2.03
N GLU A 250 -28.83 9.10 1.18
CA GLU A 250 -28.59 8.59 -0.16
C GLU A 250 -27.09 8.44 -0.40
N VAL A 251 -26.70 7.40 -1.16
CA VAL A 251 -25.32 7.20 -1.60
C VAL A 251 -25.32 6.90 -3.09
N THR A 252 -24.50 7.64 -3.85
CA THR A 252 -24.20 7.38 -5.25
C THR A 252 -22.72 7.06 -5.39
N GLY A 253 -22.40 5.88 -5.94
CA GLY A 253 -21.04 5.45 -6.25
C GLY A 253 -20.77 5.48 -7.75
N ILE A 254 -19.61 5.98 -8.16
CA ILE A 254 -19.21 6.11 -9.58
C ILE A 254 -17.86 5.46 -9.76
N ASP A 255 -17.75 4.61 -10.76
CA ASP A 255 -16.49 4.05 -11.23
C ASP A 255 -16.56 3.80 -12.74
N LEU A 256 -15.40 3.76 -13.39
CA LEU A 256 -15.29 3.46 -14.82
C LEU A 256 -15.35 1.95 -15.10
N ASP A 257 -14.88 1.13 -14.16
CA ASP A 257 -14.74 -0.32 -14.33
C ASP A 257 -16.02 -1.04 -13.88
N GLU A 258 -16.71 -1.67 -14.85
CA GLU A 258 -17.92 -2.44 -14.61
C GLU A 258 -17.71 -3.64 -13.68
N GLN A 259 -16.54 -4.28 -13.73
CA GLN A 259 -16.24 -5.45 -12.90
C GLN A 259 -16.18 -5.06 -11.42
N VAL A 260 -15.53 -3.94 -11.10
CA VAL A 260 -15.50 -3.46 -9.70
C VAL A 260 -16.86 -2.98 -9.23
N LEU A 261 -17.70 -2.40 -10.10
CA LEU A 261 -19.08 -2.04 -9.76
C LEU A 261 -19.97 -3.26 -9.51
N THR A 262 -19.72 -4.37 -10.20
CA THR A 262 -20.39 -5.64 -9.93
C THR A 262 -20.04 -6.12 -8.52
N LEU A 263 -18.76 -6.08 -8.15
CA LEU A 263 -18.31 -6.40 -6.81
C LEU A 263 -18.86 -5.42 -5.76
N ALA A 264 -18.92 -4.12 -6.07
CA ALA A 264 -19.51 -3.11 -5.20
C ALA A 264 -21.00 -3.39 -4.90
N LYS A 265 -21.78 -3.78 -5.90
CA LYS A 265 -23.19 -4.18 -5.73
C LYS A 265 -23.33 -5.41 -4.85
N GLN A 266 -22.47 -6.44 -5.02
CA GLN A 266 -22.45 -7.61 -4.16
C GLN A 266 -22.10 -7.24 -2.70
N ASN A 267 -21.08 -6.40 -2.51
CA ASN A 267 -20.68 -5.93 -1.18
C ASN A 267 -21.78 -5.10 -0.51
N ALA A 268 -22.48 -4.26 -1.26
CA ALA A 268 -23.63 -3.50 -0.74
C ALA A 268 -24.77 -4.45 -0.29
N GLN A 269 -25.07 -5.48 -1.09
CA GLN A 269 -26.08 -6.50 -0.73
C GLN A 269 -25.71 -7.26 0.56
N LEU A 270 -24.44 -7.68 0.72
CA LEU A 270 -23.94 -8.34 1.93
C LEU A 270 -24.17 -7.51 3.21
N ASN A 271 -24.20 -6.18 3.08
CA ASN A 271 -24.35 -5.24 4.17
C ASN A 271 -25.75 -4.57 4.20
N GLN A 272 -26.70 -5.06 3.41
CA GLN A 272 -28.08 -4.50 3.29
C GLN A 272 -28.05 -2.98 2.99
N ALA A 273 -27.05 -2.53 2.25
CA ALA A 273 -26.83 -1.14 1.91
C ALA A 273 -27.44 -0.83 0.53
N THR A 274 -28.47 0.03 0.48
CA THR A 274 -29.03 0.52 -0.79
C THR A 274 -28.17 1.68 -1.30
N ILE A 275 -27.42 1.43 -2.39
CA ILE A 275 -26.49 2.39 -3.02
C ILE A 275 -26.77 2.41 -4.52
N ARG A 276 -26.80 3.59 -5.12
CA ARG A 276 -26.91 3.78 -6.56
C ARG A 276 -25.51 3.73 -7.18
N TYR A 277 -25.19 2.70 -7.96
CA TYR A 277 -23.92 2.59 -8.68
C TYR A 277 -24.10 2.99 -10.15
N ILE A 278 -23.17 3.81 -10.67
CA ILE A 278 -23.17 4.33 -12.04
C ILE A 278 -21.79 4.03 -12.66
N GLN A 279 -21.79 3.37 -13.80
CA GLN A 279 -20.60 3.22 -14.62
C GLN A 279 -20.41 4.49 -15.45
N ALA A 280 -19.38 5.26 -15.14
CA ALA A 280 -19.06 6.48 -15.87
C ALA A 280 -17.60 6.92 -15.65
N ASP A 281 -17.06 7.63 -16.63
CA ASP A 281 -15.87 8.46 -16.42
C ASP A 281 -16.20 9.64 -15.51
N LEU A 282 -15.40 9.82 -14.46
CA LEU A 282 -15.68 10.85 -13.45
C LEU A 282 -15.69 12.27 -14.02
N PHE A 283 -14.81 12.59 -14.99
CA PHE A 283 -14.75 13.92 -15.57
C PHE A 283 -16.00 14.24 -16.39
N THR A 284 -16.42 13.28 -17.22
CA THR A 284 -17.62 13.39 -18.03
C THR A 284 -18.85 13.52 -17.13
N TRP A 285 -18.98 12.62 -16.15
CA TRP A 285 -20.14 12.61 -15.26
C TRP A 285 -20.27 13.89 -14.44
N LEU A 286 -19.17 14.40 -13.85
CA LEU A 286 -19.20 15.65 -13.08
C LEU A 286 -19.53 16.88 -13.96
N ARG A 287 -19.08 16.91 -15.21
CA ARG A 287 -19.42 17.97 -16.16
C ARG A 287 -20.90 17.91 -16.56
N ASP A 288 -21.45 16.70 -16.72
CA ASP A 288 -22.85 16.50 -17.12
C ASP A 288 -23.83 16.87 -16.01
N ILE A 289 -23.47 16.68 -14.73
CA ILE A 289 -24.33 17.08 -13.61
C ILE A 289 -24.22 18.56 -13.24
N ALA A 290 -23.10 19.22 -13.53
CA ALA A 290 -22.86 20.60 -13.15
C ALA A 290 -23.98 21.57 -13.61
N PRO A 291 -24.50 21.51 -14.85
CA PRO A 291 -25.62 22.37 -15.29
C PRO A 291 -26.92 22.14 -14.55
N SER A 292 -27.13 20.95 -13.94
CA SER A 292 -28.32 20.65 -13.16
C SER A 292 -28.36 21.31 -11.78
N GLY A 293 -27.24 21.87 -11.33
CA GLY A 293 -27.08 22.42 -9.97
C GLY A 293 -27.12 21.37 -8.86
N ARG A 294 -27.07 20.09 -9.21
CA ARG A 294 -27.09 18.98 -8.22
C ARG A 294 -25.82 18.98 -7.42
N THR A 295 -25.94 19.04 -6.09
CA THR A 295 -24.84 18.97 -5.13
C THR A 295 -25.05 17.85 -4.13
N PHE A 296 -23.99 17.50 -3.40
CA PHE A 296 -23.97 16.47 -2.36
C PHE A 296 -23.38 17.02 -1.07
N ASP A 297 -23.91 16.59 0.06
CA ASP A 297 -23.41 17.00 1.38
C ASP A 297 -22.00 16.49 1.66
N VAL A 298 -21.68 15.29 1.17
CA VAL A 298 -20.36 14.64 1.34
C VAL A 298 -19.91 14.09 -0.01
N VAL A 299 -18.73 14.47 -0.43
CA VAL A 299 -18.09 13.95 -1.65
C VAL A 299 -16.77 13.26 -1.28
N ILE A 300 -16.55 12.07 -1.81
CA ILE A 300 -15.30 11.31 -1.70
C ILE A 300 -14.63 11.30 -3.08
N LEU A 301 -13.33 11.59 -3.11
CA LEU A 301 -12.51 11.52 -4.31
C LEU A 301 -11.25 10.71 -3.98
N ASP A 302 -11.26 9.43 -4.27
CA ASP A 302 -10.15 8.49 -4.03
C ASP A 302 -9.68 7.83 -5.33
N PRO A 303 -9.01 8.58 -6.24
CA PRO A 303 -8.60 8.07 -7.53
C PRO A 303 -7.41 7.10 -7.42
N ALA A 304 -7.26 6.26 -8.43
CA ALA A 304 -6.09 5.41 -8.59
C ALA A 304 -4.79 6.22 -8.65
N LYS A 305 -3.66 5.56 -8.39
CA LYS A 305 -2.32 6.16 -8.48
C LYS A 305 -2.06 6.76 -9.86
N LEU A 306 -1.78 8.06 -9.93
CA LEU A 306 -1.66 8.79 -11.20
C LEU A 306 -0.26 8.76 -11.82
N THR A 307 0.80 8.52 -11.04
CA THR A 307 2.15 8.35 -11.58
C THR A 307 3.01 7.42 -10.76
N ARG A 308 3.97 6.76 -11.43
CA ARG A 308 5.01 5.90 -10.85
C ARG A 308 6.43 6.46 -11.08
N ASP A 309 6.57 7.50 -11.87
CA ASP A 309 7.84 8.14 -12.20
C ASP A 309 7.86 9.63 -11.85
N ARG A 310 9.07 10.20 -11.69
CA ARG A 310 9.25 11.60 -11.30
C ARG A 310 8.94 12.59 -12.44
N GLU A 311 9.11 12.18 -13.68
CA GLU A 311 8.92 13.04 -14.85
C GLU A 311 7.44 13.36 -15.07
N SER A 312 6.55 12.46 -14.64
CA SER A 312 5.09 12.61 -14.77
C SER A 312 4.41 13.25 -13.55
N VAL A 313 5.15 13.70 -12.52
CA VAL A 313 4.57 14.29 -11.30
C VAL A 313 3.75 15.54 -11.60
N ASP A 314 4.27 16.45 -12.42
CA ASP A 314 3.56 17.69 -12.79
C ASP A 314 2.25 17.41 -13.56
N GLN A 315 2.28 16.40 -14.43
CA GLN A 315 1.07 15.96 -15.13
C GLN A 315 0.05 15.34 -14.16
N ALA A 316 0.51 14.53 -13.20
CA ALA A 316 -0.34 13.98 -12.16
C ALA A 316 -0.99 15.07 -11.30
N LEU A 317 -0.22 16.10 -10.88
CA LEU A 317 -0.73 17.24 -10.13
C LEU A 317 -1.80 18.03 -10.91
N ARG A 318 -1.59 18.27 -12.21
CA ARG A 318 -2.61 18.89 -13.07
C ARG A 318 -3.90 18.07 -13.10
N LYS A 319 -3.80 16.74 -13.25
CA LYS A 319 -4.96 15.85 -13.27
C LYS A 319 -5.67 15.81 -11.91
N TYR A 320 -4.92 15.74 -10.79
CA TYR A 320 -5.50 15.86 -9.45
C TYR A 320 -6.24 17.19 -9.26
N ARG A 321 -5.67 18.30 -9.71
CA ARG A 321 -6.30 19.63 -9.62
C ARG A 321 -7.62 19.67 -10.35
N ASP A 322 -7.70 19.18 -11.59
CA ASP A 322 -8.93 19.15 -12.36
C ASP A 322 -10.01 18.28 -11.71
N MET A 323 -9.64 17.09 -11.20
CA MET A 323 -10.55 16.22 -10.46
C MET A 323 -11.10 16.93 -9.22
N ASN A 324 -10.22 17.53 -8.41
CA ASN A 324 -10.60 18.20 -7.17
C ASN A 324 -11.47 19.43 -7.44
N ARG A 325 -11.17 20.23 -8.48
CA ARG A 325 -11.98 21.36 -8.89
C ARG A 325 -13.41 20.94 -9.22
N LEU A 326 -13.59 19.90 -10.03
CA LEU A 326 -14.91 19.40 -10.39
C LEU A 326 -15.63 18.77 -9.19
N ALA A 327 -14.92 18.01 -8.34
CA ALA A 327 -15.48 17.44 -7.12
C ALA A 327 -15.99 18.55 -6.17
N MET A 328 -15.22 19.62 -5.96
CA MET A 328 -15.62 20.76 -5.12
C MET A 328 -16.87 21.48 -5.64
N GLN A 329 -17.07 21.56 -6.95
CA GLN A 329 -18.29 22.12 -7.54
C GLN A 329 -19.52 21.25 -7.26
N ALA A 330 -19.34 19.93 -7.07
CA ALA A 330 -20.41 19.01 -6.69
C ALA A 330 -20.69 18.97 -5.19
N VAL A 331 -19.86 19.61 -4.34
CA VAL A 331 -20.11 19.70 -2.88
C VAL A 331 -21.11 20.83 -2.60
N ALA A 332 -22.15 20.53 -1.82
CA ALA A 332 -23.09 21.53 -1.32
C ALA A 332 -22.37 22.62 -0.48
N PRO A 333 -22.82 23.87 -0.45
CA PRO A 333 -22.25 24.88 0.43
C PRO A 333 -22.19 24.41 1.88
N GLY A 334 -21.01 24.46 2.51
CA GLY A 334 -20.77 23.96 3.87
C GLY A 334 -20.64 22.44 3.96
N GLY A 335 -20.69 21.71 2.84
CA GLY A 335 -20.50 20.27 2.76
C GLY A 335 -19.06 19.82 2.92
N ILE A 336 -18.83 18.52 2.89
CA ILE A 336 -17.51 17.89 3.15
C ILE A 336 -16.96 17.26 1.88
N LEU A 337 -15.68 17.50 1.61
CA LEU A 337 -14.87 16.77 0.64
C LEU A 337 -13.81 15.95 1.37
N LEU A 338 -13.80 14.64 1.13
CA LEU A 338 -12.63 13.81 1.38
C LEU A 338 -11.89 13.62 0.05
N THR A 339 -10.67 14.14 -0.05
CA THR A 339 -9.83 13.93 -1.23
C THR A 339 -8.57 13.16 -0.87
N CYS A 340 -8.24 12.14 -1.67
CA CYS A 340 -7.14 11.23 -1.43
C CYS A 340 -6.12 11.21 -2.57
N SER A 341 -4.89 10.85 -2.22
CA SER A 341 -3.83 10.52 -3.18
C SER A 341 -2.94 9.40 -2.61
N CYS A 342 -2.83 8.30 -3.33
CA CYS A 342 -1.89 7.22 -3.04
C CYS A 342 -0.58 7.33 -3.85
N THR A 343 -0.31 8.46 -4.51
CA THR A 343 0.91 8.72 -5.28
C THR A 343 2.03 9.12 -4.34
N GLY A 344 2.93 8.19 -4.01
CA GLY A 344 4.05 8.44 -3.07
C GLY A 344 5.04 9.53 -3.52
N LEU A 345 5.13 9.79 -4.83
CA LEU A 345 5.99 10.84 -5.40
C LEU A 345 5.41 12.27 -5.23
N VAL A 346 4.13 12.41 -4.92
CA VAL A 346 3.49 13.69 -4.59
C VAL A 346 3.59 13.86 -3.07
N SER A 347 4.31 14.89 -2.62
CA SER A 347 4.41 15.20 -1.19
C SER A 347 3.07 15.69 -0.63
N GLU A 348 2.91 15.65 0.71
CA GLU A 348 1.73 16.21 1.36
C GLU A 348 1.59 17.71 1.10
N ALA A 349 2.72 18.44 1.11
CA ALA A 349 2.75 19.88 0.81
C ALA A 349 2.27 20.17 -0.63
N ASP A 350 2.80 19.44 -1.63
CA ASP A 350 2.39 19.58 -3.02
C ASP A 350 0.91 19.23 -3.21
N PHE A 351 0.43 18.19 -2.51
CA PHE A 351 -0.99 17.80 -2.57
C PHE A 351 -1.89 18.88 -1.98
N LEU A 352 -1.54 19.45 -0.82
CA LEU A 352 -2.30 20.53 -0.19
C LEU A 352 -2.30 21.81 -1.04
N ASP A 353 -1.17 22.17 -1.65
CA ASP A 353 -1.12 23.31 -2.56
C ASP A 353 -1.98 23.08 -3.82
N MET A 354 -1.96 21.86 -4.36
CA MET A 354 -2.84 21.46 -5.47
C MET A 354 -4.32 21.58 -5.07
N VAL A 355 -4.73 21.14 -3.85
CA VAL A 355 -6.10 21.27 -3.33
C VAL A 355 -6.50 22.74 -3.20
N ARG A 356 -5.60 23.60 -2.69
CA ARG A 356 -5.80 25.05 -2.60
C ARG A 356 -6.04 25.67 -3.98
N GLN A 357 -5.24 25.30 -4.99
CA GLN A 357 -5.40 25.77 -6.36
C GLN A 357 -6.73 25.31 -6.96
N ALA A 358 -7.14 24.05 -6.70
CA ALA A 358 -8.42 23.52 -7.16
C ALA A 358 -9.61 24.28 -6.56
N ALA A 359 -9.56 24.62 -5.26
CA ALA A 359 -10.58 25.38 -4.58
C ALA A 359 -10.73 26.78 -5.19
N TRP A 360 -9.63 27.49 -5.38
CA TRP A 360 -9.62 28.79 -6.04
C TRP A 360 -10.23 28.75 -7.45
N GLN A 361 -9.86 27.75 -8.27
CA GLN A 361 -10.42 27.55 -9.61
C GLN A 361 -11.89 27.15 -9.61
N ALA A 362 -12.36 26.50 -8.54
CA ALA A 362 -13.78 26.18 -8.35
C ALA A 362 -14.62 27.37 -7.87
N GLY A 363 -13.97 28.50 -7.53
CA GLY A 363 -14.64 29.64 -6.88
C GLY A 363 -15.12 29.32 -5.46
N ARG A 364 -14.39 28.44 -4.74
CA ARG A 364 -14.76 27.93 -3.41
C ARG A 364 -13.62 28.13 -2.43
N GLU A 365 -13.95 28.19 -1.15
CA GLU A 365 -12.97 28.10 -0.06
C GLU A 365 -12.99 26.68 0.54
N ALA A 366 -11.80 26.14 0.84
CA ALA A 366 -11.65 24.83 1.45
C ALA A 366 -10.98 24.94 2.83
N LEU A 367 -11.75 24.69 3.89
CA LEU A 367 -11.27 24.64 5.25
C LEU A 367 -10.83 23.21 5.56
N VAL A 368 -9.52 22.96 5.61
CA VAL A 368 -8.98 21.65 6.00
C VAL A 368 -9.13 21.48 7.51
N PHE A 369 -9.89 20.51 7.95
CA PHE A 369 -10.07 20.23 9.39
C PHE A 369 -9.39 18.94 9.84
N GLN A 370 -8.95 18.09 8.90
CA GLN A 370 -8.17 16.90 9.23
C GLN A 370 -7.34 16.43 8.04
N ILE A 371 -6.12 15.95 8.32
CA ILE A 371 -5.25 15.26 7.38
C ILE A 371 -4.94 13.89 7.99
N CYS A 372 -5.21 12.84 7.21
CA CYS A 372 -4.97 11.44 7.57
C CYS A 372 -4.01 10.79 6.55
N GLY A 373 -3.47 9.65 6.94
CA GLY A 373 -2.67 8.77 6.08
C GLY A 373 -3.32 7.42 5.86
N ALA A 374 -2.48 6.42 5.61
CA ALA A 374 -2.88 5.03 5.59
C ALA A 374 -3.29 4.54 6.99
N ALA A 375 -4.10 3.49 7.04
CA ALA A 375 -4.53 2.86 8.28
C ALA A 375 -3.31 2.39 9.11
N SER A 376 -3.52 2.27 10.40
CA SER A 376 -2.45 2.05 11.40
C SER A 376 -1.59 0.80 11.19
N ASP A 377 -2.08 -0.19 10.47
CA ASP A 377 -1.34 -1.38 10.05
C ASP A 377 -0.37 -1.14 8.86
N HIS A 378 -0.33 0.07 8.33
CA HIS A 378 0.61 0.53 7.31
C HIS A 378 1.62 1.53 7.90
N PRO A 379 2.44 1.12 8.88
CA PRO A 379 3.42 2.02 9.50
C PRO A 379 4.50 2.44 8.50
N PHE A 380 5.30 3.42 8.89
CA PHE A 380 6.52 3.77 8.17
C PHE A 380 7.66 4.03 9.15
N MET A 381 8.90 3.82 8.71
CA MET A 381 10.07 4.18 9.48
C MET A 381 10.48 5.63 9.19
N LEU A 382 10.88 6.37 10.22
CA LEU A 382 11.31 7.77 10.05
C LEU A 382 12.48 7.94 9.06
N HIS A 383 13.34 6.93 8.97
CA HIS A 383 14.46 6.91 8.04
C HIS A 383 14.13 6.28 6.66
N ALA A 384 12.89 5.83 6.45
CA ALA A 384 12.38 5.27 5.20
C ALA A 384 10.93 5.76 4.99
N SER A 385 10.80 7.03 4.64
CA SER A 385 9.52 7.75 4.58
C SER A 385 8.64 7.36 3.38
N GLU A 386 9.14 6.55 2.46
CA GLU A 386 8.41 6.05 1.28
C GLU A 386 7.16 5.26 1.65
N GLY A 387 7.13 4.66 2.85
CA GLY A 387 5.95 4.02 3.42
C GLY A 387 4.79 5.00 3.70
N ARG A 388 5.04 6.31 3.82
CA ARG A 388 4.01 7.34 3.99
C ARG A 388 3.50 7.85 2.64
N TYR A 389 2.83 7.00 1.91
CA TYR A 389 2.40 7.29 0.53
C TYR A 389 0.98 7.83 0.41
N LEU A 390 0.07 7.49 1.33
CA LEU A 390 -1.33 7.90 1.28
C LEU A 390 -1.54 9.25 1.99
N LYS A 391 -2.24 10.16 1.32
CA LYS A 391 -2.78 11.41 1.85
C LYS A 391 -4.29 11.34 1.74
N ALA A 392 -5.01 11.62 2.82
CA ALA A 392 -6.46 11.72 2.89
C ALA A 392 -6.83 13.02 3.61
N VAL A 393 -7.32 13.99 2.86
CA VAL A 393 -7.57 15.35 3.33
C VAL A 393 -9.07 15.58 3.44
N PHE A 394 -9.53 15.87 4.64
CA PHE A 394 -10.93 16.20 4.94
C PHE A 394 -11.09 17.71 4.95
N CYS A 395 -11.90 18.23 4.03
CA CYS A 395 -12.18 19.65 3.88
C CYS A 395 -13.67 19.95 4.06
N ARG A 396 -13.99 21.05 4.71
CA ARG A 396 -15.30 21.71 4.61
C ARG A 396 -15.22 22.69 3.44
N ILE A 397 -16.16 22.62 2.52
CA ILE A 397 -16.20 23.46 1.31
C ILE A 397 -17.23 24.57 1.54
N LEU A 398 -16.76 25.82 1.53
CA LEU A 398 -17.54 27.03 1.81
C LEU A 398 -17.97 27.72 0.52
#